data_bd74904d637c41394117d003feae9953
#
_entry.id   bd74904d637c41394117d003feae9953
#
_cell.length_a   1.000
_cell.length_b   1.000
_cell.length_c   1.000
_cell.angle_alpha   90.00
_cell.angle_beta   90.00
_cell.angle_gamma   90.00
#
_symmetry.space_group_name_H-M   'P 1'
#
loop_
_entity.id
_entity.type
_entity.pdbx_description
1 polymer ?
#
loop_
_entity_poly.entity_id
_entity_poly.type
_entity_poly.pdbx_seq_one_letter_code
_entity_poly.pdbx_strand_id
1 'polypeptide(L)'
;VFSLLARRPGDSPHVPGPHPMTAGIDTPDRRGRTGLDRVGRDLTGNPRVRVRDVRLLSCHWYVERTTTFDFRHADGTWRTQERETHDRGNGATMLLYDAERRTVLLTRQFRYPVYVNGHPDGMLVETPGGLLDEEDEHPEIAVRREVVEETGHTIGEIQHVFDVYMSPGSVTERVSFYAASYGPSTRTHEGGGLDEEGEDIEIVELPFRRALEMIRSGEIADAKTIMLLQWAALEGPFSAGGGGA
;
A
#
# COMPACT_ATOMS: atom_id res chain seq x y z
N VAL A 1 14.16 15.88 -8.53
CA VAL A 1 15.09 16.15 -9.63
C VAL A 1 16.00 14.95 -9.77
N PHE A 2 15.61 13.98 -10.62
CA PHE A 2 16.43 12.81 -10.91
C PHE A 2 17.47 13.20 -11.97
N SER A 3 18.76 13.17 -11.60
CA SER A 3 19.86 13.35 -12.53
C SER A 3 19.97 12.11 -13.43
N LEU A 4 19.67 12.29 -14.71
CA LEU A 4 20.02 11.32 -15.75
C LEU A 4 21.55 11.23 -15.84
N LEU A 5 22.12 10.11 -15.43
CA LEU A 5 23.50 9.76 -15.79
C LEU A 5 23.56 9.58 -17.31
N ALA A 6 24.05 10.59 -18.01
CA ALA A 6 24.29 10.53 -19.44
C ALA A 6 25.42 9.51 -19.74
N ARG A 7 25.14 8.51 -20.56
CA ARG A 7 26.14 7.58 -21.10
C ARG A 7 27.14 8.35 -21.97
N ARG A 8 28.40 8.00 -21.85
CA ARG A 8 29.48 8.55 -22.69
C ARG A 8 29.31 8.08 -24.14
N PRO A 9 29.59 8.93 -25.15
CA PRO A 9 29.56 8.50 -26.54
C PRO A 9 30.75 7.55 -26.80
N GLY A 10 30.45 6.31 -27.14
CA GLY A 10 31.45 5.29 -27.47
C GLY A 10 31.08 3.86 -27.11
N ASP A 11 30.07 3.61 -26.31
CA ASP A 11 29.64 2.26 -25.98
C ASP A 11 28.69 1.73 -27.04
N SER A 12 29.22 0.81 -27.88
CA SER A 12 28.38 -0.01 -28.76
C SER A 12 27.35 -0.78 -27.91
N PRO A 13 26.11 -0.93 -28.39
CA PRO A 13 25.13 -1.70 -27.65
C PRO A 13 25.57 -3.17 -27.65
N HIS A 14 26.10 -3.63 -26.53
CA HIS A 14 26.23 -5.06 -26.29
C HIS A 14 24.80 -5.60 -26.21
N VAL A 15 24.36 -6.32 -27.23
CA VAL A 15 23.13 -7.09 -27.24
C VAL A 15 23.41 -8.37 -26.46
N PRO A 16 22.98 -8.48 -25.19
CA PRO A 16 23.10 -9.76 -24.50
C PRO A 16 22.16 -10.74 -25.18
N GLY A 17 22.63 -11.97 -25.42
CA GLY A 17 21.77 -13.08 -25.78
C GLY A 17 20.70 -13.32 -24.71
N PRO A 18 19.68 -14.17 -24.98
CA PRO A 18 18.64 -14.47 -24.00
C PRO A 18 19.28 -15.09 -22.76
N HIS A 19 19.48 -14.27 -21.72
CA HIS A 19 19.86 -14.78 -20.42
C HIS A 19 18.66 -15.50 -19.81
N PRO A 20 18.85 -16.66 -19.16
CA PRO A 20 17.79 -17.26 -18.38
C PRO A 20 17.34 -16.20 -17.36
N MET A 21 16.03 -16.00 -17.25
CA MET A 21 15.44 -15.11 -16.25
C MET A 21 16.03 -15.49 -14.89
N THR A 22 16.81 -14.58 -14.34
CA THR A 22 17.58 -14.85 -13.14
C THR A 22 16.69 -14.88 -11.90
N ALA A 23 17.13 -15.63 -10.92
CA ALA A 23 16.50 -15.91 -9.62
C ALA A 23 15.89 -14.72 -8.85
N GLY A 24 15.95 -13.51 -9.39
CA GLY A 24 15.42 -12.31 -8.75
C GLY A 24 13.89 -12.17 -8.78
N ILE A 25 13.19 -12.85 -9.71
CA ILE A 25 11.73 -12.75 -9.83
C ILE A 25 11.05 -13.53 -8.70
N ASP A 26 11.55 -14.74 -8.42
CA ASP A 26 10.92 -15.68 -7.50
C ASP A 26 11.53 -15.65 -6.09
N THR A 27 12.39 -14.67 -5.78
CA THR A 27 12.99 -14.58 -4.46
C THR A 27 11.96 -14.06 -3.46
N PRO A 28 11.57 -14.87 -2.47
CA PRO A 28 10.62 -14.45 -1.45
C PRO A 28 11.26 -13.46 -0.47
N ASP A 29 10.42 -12.60 0.11
CA ASP A 29 10.79 -11.79 1.25
C ASP A 29 10.96 -12.64 2.52
N ARG A 30 11.27 -12.00 3.66
CA ARG A 30 11.45 -12.69 4.94
C ARG A 30 10.20 -13.47 5.41
N ARG A 31 9.01 -13.10 4.93
CA ARG A 31 7.73 -13.77 5.25
C ARG A 31 7.36 -14.83 4.22
N GLY A 32 8.25 -15.17 3.29
CA GLY A 32 7.99 -16.13 2.23
C GLY A 32 7.15 -15.57 1.08
N ARG A 33 6.86 -14.24 1.08
CA ARG A 33 6.05 -13.61 0.04
C ARG A 33 6.93 -13.19 -1.12
N THR A 34 6.42 -13.45 -2.30
CA THR A 34 7.06 -12.95 -3.51
C THR A 34 6.13 -11.92 -4.13
N GLY A 35 6.56 -10.70 -4.19
CA GLY A 35 5.74 -9.63 -4.71
C GLY A 35 5.46 -9.73 -6.21
N LEU A 36 6.30 -10.38 -7.01
CA LEU A 36 6.15 -10.43 -8.47
C LEU A 36 5.47 -11.68 -9.02
N ASP A 37 5.29 -12.71 -8.25
CA ASP A 37 5.07 -14.04 -8.77
C ASP A 37 3.64 -14.53 -8.72
N ARG A 38 2.70 -13.75 -8.15
CA ARG A 38 1.36 -14.27 -7.99
C ARG A 38 0.29 -13.33 -8.49
N VAL A 39 -0.86 -13.82 -8.71
CA VAL A 39 -2.08 -13.21 -9.24
C VAL A 39 -1.86 -12.06 -10.23
N GLY A 40 -1.90 -12.38 -11.50
CA GLY A 40 -1.95 -11.40 -12.58
C GLY A 40 -0.60 -10.86 -13.05
N ARG A 41 0.50 -11.49 -12.67
CA ARG A 41 1.84 -11.04 -13.05
C ARG A 41 2.41 -11.78 -14.24
N ASP A 42 1.69 -11.71 -15.30
CA ASP A 42 2.20 -12.12 -16.58
C ASP A 42 3.15 -11.04 -17.12
N LEU A 43 4.43 -11.23 -16.90
CA LEU A 43 5.48 -10.36 -17.46
C LEU A 43 5.52 -10.42 -18.99
N THR A 44 4.80 -11.33 -19.60
CA THR A 44 4.74 -11.55 -21.05
C THR A 44 3.44 -11.08 -21.69
N GLY A 45 2.41 -10.81 -20.89
CA GLY A 45 1.07 -10.44 -21.36
C GLY A 45 0.97 -9.09 -22.06
N ASN A 46 1.92 -8.18 -21.82
CA ASN A 46 1.94 -6.90 -22.50
C ASN A 46 2.84 -6.93 -23.75
N PRO A 47 2.28 -6.88 -24.99
CA PRO A 47 3.08 -6.94 -26.22
C PRO A 47 4.02 -5.75 -26.42
N ARG A 48 3.90 -4.71 -25.59
CA ARG A 48 4.79 -3.55 -25.60
C ARG A 48 5.94 -3.65 -24.60
N VAL A 49 6.03 -4.73 -23.83
CA VAL A 49 7.07 -4.95 -22.82
C VAL A 49 7.81 -6.24 -23.13
N ARG A 50 9.14 -6.21 -23.08
CA ARG A 50 10.01 -7.40 -23.16
C ARG A 50 11.02 -7.34 -22.03
N VAL A 51 10.80 -8.14 -20.98
CA VAL A 51 11.76 -8.27 -19.89
C VAL A 51 13.03 -8.93 -20.40
N ARG A 52 14.18 -8.33 -20.11
CA ARG A 52 15.50 -8.80 -20.53
C ARG A 52 16.26 -9.47 -19.41
N ASP A 53 16.23 -8.83 -18.22
CA ASP A 53 16.96 -9.30 -17.05
C ASP A 53 16.29 -8.80 -15.78
N VAL A 54 16.32 -9.60 -14.71
CA VAL A 54 15.87 -9.23 -13.37
C VAL A 54 16.97 -9.60 -12.39
N ARG A 55 17.55 -8.59 -11.73
CA ARG A 55 18.58 -8.76 -10.72
C ARG A 55 18.05 -8.46 -9.33
N LEU A 56 18.34 -9.33 -8.39
CA LEU A 56 18.10 -9.11 -6.98
C LEU A 56 19.15 -8.12 -6.44
N LEU A 57 18.71 -7.05 -5.79
CA LEU A 57 19.56 -6.06 -5.13
C LEU A 57 19.63 -6.32 -3.62
N SER A 58 18.50 -6.64 -3.01
CA SER A 58 18.37 -6.91 -1.57
C SER A 58 17.19 -7.84 -1.31
N CYS A 59 17.33 -8.69 -0.31
CA CYS A 59 16.25 -9.57 0.15
C CYS A 59 16.37 -9.69 1.68
N HIS A 60 15.67 -8.80 2.39
CA HIS A 60 15.58 -8.83 3.85
C HIS A 60 14.11 -8.85 4.29
N TRP A 61 13.65 -7.75 4.87
CA TRP A 61 12.24 -7.58 5.20
C TRP A 61 11.37 -7.42 3.94
N TYR A 62 11.91 -6.68 2.95
CA TYR A 62 11.35 -6.51 1.63
C TYR A 62 12.34 -6.95 0.55
N VAL A 63 11.89 -7.02 -0.70
CA VAL A 63 12.72 -7.42 -1.82
C VAL A 63 12.93 -6.24 -2.76
N GLU A 64 14.21 -5.95 -3.02
CA GLU A 64 14.62 -4.93 -3.96
C GLU A 64 15.14 -5.59 -5.22
N ARG A 65 14.62 -5.17 -6.37
CA ARG A 65 15.03 -5.69 -7.69
C ARG A 65 15.35 -4.55 -8.64
N THR A 66 16.25 -4.81 -9.59
CA THR A 66 16.37 -4.00 -10.79
C THR A 66 16.02 -4.84 -12.01
N THR A 67 15.16 -4.30 -12.86
CA THR A 67 14.67 -4.98 -14.06
C THR A 67 15.06 -4.19 -15.29
N THR A 68 15.76 -4.85 -16.23
CA THR A 68 16.04 -4.33 -17.57
C THR A 68 14.99 -4.85 -18.53
N PHE A 69 14.33 -3.96 -19.24
CA PHE A 69 13.29 -4.32 -20.20
C PHE A 69 13.26 -3.36 -21.40
N ASP A 70 12.77 -3.85 -22.53
CA ASP A 70 12.43 -2.99 -23.66
C ASP A 70 10.96 -2.59 -23.59
N PHE A 71 10.70 -1.32 -23.80
CA PHE A 71 9.36 -0.79 -23.93
C PHE A 71 9.13 -0.21 -25.31
N ARG A 72 8.01 -0.59 -25.94
CA ARG A 72 7.61 -0.06 -27.24
C ARG A 72 6.85 1.25 -27.06
N HIS A 73 7.46 2.34 -27.51
CA HIS A 73 6.88 3.66 -27.46
C HIS A 73 5.69 3.84 -28.44
N ALA A 74 4.95 4.95 -28.30
CA ALA A 74 3.80 5.23 -29.16
C ALA A 74 4.19 5.42 -30.64
N ASP A 75 5.40 5.88 -30.91
CA ASP A 75 5.98 6.02 -32.25
C ASP A 75 6.43 4.68 -32.87
N GLY A 76 6.21 3.56 -32.15
CA GLY A 76 6.60 2.22 -32.56
C GLY A 76 8.05 1.84 -32.26
N THR A 77 8.88 2.77 -31.80
CA THR A 77 10.28 2.49 -31.46
C THR A 77 10.41 1.72 -30.15
N TRP A 78 11.37 0.80 -30.10
CA TRP A 78 11.73 0.09 -28.88
C TRP A 78 12.87 0.80 -28.17
N ARG A 79 12.73 0.98 -26.85
CA ARG A 79 13.77 1.58 -26.01
C ARG A 79 14.01 0.72 -24.78
N THR A 80 15.27 0.43 -24.52
CA THR A 80 15.68 -0.27 -23.30
C THR A 80 15.61 0.67 -22.12
N GLN A 81 15.04 0.19 -21.03
CA GLN A 81 14.93 0.91 -19.75
C GLN A 81 15.37 0.00 -18.63
N GLU A 82 15.82 0.59 -17.54
CA GLU A 82 16.08 -0.09 -16.28
C GLU A 82 15.27 0.56 -15.18
N ARG A 83 14.64 -0.24 -14.32
CA ARG A 83 13.86 0.24 -13.18
C ARG A 83 14.17 -0.58 -11.94
N GLU A 84 14.33 0.12 -10.84
CA GLU A 84 14.37 -0.47 -9.52
C GLU A 84 12.95 -0.56 -8.98
N THR A 85 12.65 -1.65 -8.29
CA THR A 85 11.36 -1.88 -7.64
C THR A 85 11.56 -2.33 -6.20
N HIS A 86 10.78 -1.70 -5.32
CA HIS A 86 10.63 -2.09 -3.93
C HIS A 86 9.37 -2.94 -3.80
N ASP A 87 9.54 -4.18 -3.41
CA ASP A 87 8.48 -5.17 -3.31
C ASP A 87 8.24 -5.52 -1.85
N ARG A 88 7.15 -5.04 -1.31
CA ARG A 88 6.71 -5.28 0.07
C ARG A 88 5.44 -6.12 0.17
N GLY A 89 4.93 -6.59 -0.95
CA GLY A 89 3.63 -7.23 -1.04
C GLY A 89 2.47 -6.23 -1.19
N ASN A 90 1.27 -6.76 -1.30
CA ASN A 90 0.05 -5.97 -1.32
C ASN A 90 -0.50 -5.76 0.09
N GLY A 91 -1.40 -4.81 0.26
CA GLY A 91 -2.00 -4.50 1.54
C GLY A 91 -3.50 -4.26 1.45
N ALA A 92 -4.11 -4.11 2.62
CA ALA A 92 -5.49 -3.68 2.75
C ALA A 92 -5.63 -2.68 3.90
N THR A 93 -6.57 -1.76 3.80
CA THR A 93 -6.86 -0.75 4.81
C THR A 93 -8.35 -0.50 4.92
N MET A 94 -8.82 -0.06 6.08
CA MET A 94 -10.25 0.10 6.32
C MET A 94 -10.57 1.36 7.11
N LEU A 95 -11.54 2.14 6.64
CA LEU A 95 -12.14 3.21 7.42
C LEU A 95 -13.25 2.63 8.33
N LEU A 96 -13.08 2.77 9.62
CA LEU A 96 -14.11 2.49 10.59
C LEU A 96 -14.90 3.77 10.89
N TYR A 97 -16.23 3.71 10.77
CA TYR A 97 -17.10 4.88 10.99
C TYR A 97 -18.33 4.54 11.84
N ASP A 98 -18.78 5.51 12.60
CA ASP A 98 -20.09 5.51 13.26
C ASP A 98 -20.94 6.64 12.65
N ALA A 99 -21.93 6.25 11.88
CA ALA A 99 -22.77 7.21 11.15
C ALA A 99 -23.68 8.03 12.08
N GLU A 100 -24.15 7.45 13.22
CA GLU A 100 -25.01 8.12 14.18
C GLU A 100 -24.24 9.15 15.00
N ARG A 101 -23.10 8.74 15.56
CA ARG A 101 -22.21 9.61 16.35
C ARG A 101 -21.38 10.55 15.48
N ARG A 102 -21.35 10.30 14.18
CA ARG A 102 -20.51 11.00 13.19
C ARG A 102 -19.04 11.01 13.60
N THR A 103 -18.53 9.85 13.98
CA THR A 103 -17.12 9.62 14.35
C THR A 103 -16.45 8.64 13.40
N VAL A 104 -15.13 8.71 13.41
CA VAL A 104 -14.25 7.73 12.76
C VAL A 104 -13.25 7.21 13.78
N LEU A 105 -12.87 5.94 13.64
CA LEU A 105 -11.84 5.30 14.45
C LEU A 105 -10.60 5.13 13.58
N LEU A 106 -9.50 5.71 14.04
CA LEU A 106 -8.21 5.72 13.39
C LEU A 106 -7.16 5.15 14.35
N THR A 107 -5.99 4.88 13.83
CA THR A 107 -4.81 4.47 14.59
C THR A 107 -3.74 5.55 14.53
N ARG A 108 -2.85 5.62 15.52
CA ARG A 108 -1.68 6.48 15.52
C ARG A 108 -0.47 5.65 15.89
N GLN A 109 0.54 5.62 15.01
CA GLN A 109 1.73 4.82 15.23
C GLN A 109 2.98 5.47 14.63
N PHE A 110 4.15 5.02 15.11
CA PHE A 110 5.44 5.49 14.63
C PHE A 110 5.80 4.85 13.27
N ARG A 111 6.17 5.69 12.32
CA ARG A 111 6.64 5.28 10.99
C ARG A 111 8.06 5.79 10.75
N TYR A 112 9.05 4.90 10.95
CA TYR A 112 10.47 5.26 10.78
C TYR A 112 10.77 5.92 9.42
N PRO A 113 10.27 5.47 8.25
CA PRO A 113 10.50 6.14 6.98
C PRO A 113 9.99 7.59 6.94
N VAL A 114 8.90 7.86 7.63
CA VAL A 114 8.30 9.20 7.74
C VAL A 114 9.16 10.09 8.63
N TYR A 115 9.67 9.53 9.74
CA TYR A 115 10.57 10.25 10.64
C TYR A 115 11.87 10.66 9.94
N VAL A 116 12.54 9.76 9.23
CA VAL A 116 13.79 10.09 8.50
C VAL A 116 13.57 11.04 7.33
N ASN A 117 12.34 11.16 6.83
CA ASN A 117 11.98 12.14 5.81
C ASN A 117 11.60 13.52 6.40
N GLY A 118 11.82 13.72 7.68
CA GLY A 118 11.72 15.02 8.34
C GLY A 118 10.43 15.29 9.09
N HIS A 119 9.56 14.29 9.30
CA HIS A 119 8.42 14.46 10.18
C HIS A 119 8.90 14.61 11.64
N PRO A 120 8.38 15.58 12.42
CA PRO A 120 8.97 15.93 13.72
C PRO A 120 9.10 14.77 14.71
N ASP A 121 8.10 13.90 14.79
CA ASP A 121 8.05 12.75 15.70
C ASP A 121 7.85 11.40 14.99
N GLY A 122 7.61 11.42 13.67
CA GLY A 122 7.33 10.20 12.89
C GLY A 122 6.00 9.52 13.18
N MET A 123 5.15 10.12 14.01
CA MET A 123 3.84 9.58 14.37
C MET A 123 2.79 9.94 13.31
N LEU A 124 2.18 8.94 12.68
CA LEU A 124 1.10 9.15 11.71
C LEU A 124 -0.25 8.72 12.28
N VAL A 125 -1.27 9.50 11.94
CA VAL A 125 -2.67 9.10 12.13
C VAL A 125 -3.15 8.45 10.84
N GLU A 126 -3.54 7.18 10.95
CA GLU A 126 -3.82 6.31 9.81
C GLU A 126 -5.15 5.56 9.98
N THR A 127 -5.73 5.08 8.88
CA THR A 127 -6.75 4.04 8.93
C THR A 127 -6.09 2.70 9.23
N PRO A 128 -6.68 1.83 10.09
CA PRO A 128 -6.13 0.51 10.38
C PRO A 128 -5.97 -0.32 9.12
N GLY A 129 -4.95 -1.16 9.11
CA GLY A 129 -4.66 -2.06 8.00
C GLY A 129 -3.21 -2.46 7.91
N GLY A 130 -2.96 -3.51 7.15
CA GLY A 130 -1.65 -4.13 7.03
C GLY A 130 -1.39 -4.79 5.69
N LEU A 131 -0.34 -5.59 5.68
CA LEU A 131 0.05 -6.37 4.52
C LEU A 131 -0.72 -7.70 4.48
N LEU A 132 -0.95 -8.22 3.29
CA LEU A 132 -1.43 -9.58 3.12
C LEU A 132 -0.33 -10.56 3.55
N ASP A 133 -0.59 -11.41 4.54
CA ASP A 133 0.44 -12.28 5.11
C ASP A 133 0.70 -13.52 4.25
N GLU A 134 -0.34 -14.06 3.65
CA GLU A 134 -0.27 -15.21 2.76
C GLU A 134 -0.67 -14.81 1.35
N GLU A 135 -0.10 -15.51 0.38
CA GLU A 135 -0.28 -15.19 -1.03
C GLU A 135 -1.72 -15.32 -1.53
N ASP A 136 -2.46 -16.27 -0.95
CA ASP A 136 -3.84 -16.55 -1.28
C ASP A 136 -4.82 -15.86 -0.32
N GLU A 137 -4.33 -15.05 0.62
CA GLU A 137 -5.19 -14.32 1.53
C GLU A 137 -6.00 -13.27 0.77
N HIS A 138 -7.32 -13.37 0.89
CA HIS A 138 -8.20 -12.36 0.32
C HIS A 138 -8.06 -11.06 1.11
N PRO A 139 -7.90 -9.88 0.47
CA PRO A 139 -7.70 -8.60 1.17
C PRO A 139 -8.76 -8.29 2.24
N GLU A 140 -9.99 -8.77 2.06
CA GLU A 140 -11.04 -8.66 3.05
C GLU A 140 -10.75 -9.43 4.34
N ILE A 141 -10.15 -10.61 4.24
CA ILE A 141 -9.79 -11.43 5.41
C ILE A 141 -8.65 -10.74 6.18
N ALA A 142 -7.61 -10.34 5.46
CA ALA A 142 -6.49 -9.63 6.02
C ALA A 142 -6.91 -8.36 6.78
N VAL A 143 -7.70 -7.50 6.14
CA VAL A 143 -8.11 -6.25 6.78
C VAL A 143 -9.02 -6.44 7.99
N ARG A 144 -9.81 -7.51 8.04
CA ARG A 144 -10.62 -7.86 9.22
C ARG A 144 -9.74 -8.27 10.39
N ARG A 145 -8.71 -9.05 10.14
CA ARG A 145 -7.72 -9.47 11.13
C ARG A 145 -6.99 -8.24 11.69
N GLU A 146 -6.43 -7.40 10.83
CA GLU A 146 -5.73 -6.17 11.20
C GLU A 146 -6.62 -5.22 12.04
N VAL A 147 -7.87 -5.01 11.63
CA VAL A 147 -8.81 -4.17 12.40
C VAL A 147 -9.01 -4.71 13.82
N VAL A 148 -9.14 -6.02 13.99
CA VAL A 148 -9.27 -6.62 15.32
C VAL A 148 -8.00 -6.40 16.13
N GLU A 149 -6.83 -6.71 15.58
CA GLU A 149 -5.53 -6.61 16.23
C GLU A 149 -5.19 -5.18 16.64
N GLU A 150 -5.36 -4.23 15.72
CA GLU A 150 -5.01 -2.83 15.96
C GLU A 150 -6.04 -2.07 16.82
N THR A 151 -7.35 -2.34 16.61
CA THR A 151 -8.40 -1.49 17.21
C THR A 151 -9.22 -2.19 18.28
N GLY A 152 -9.15 -3.51 18.37
CA GLY A 152 -9.98 -4.31 19.27
C GLY A 152 -11.44 -4.44 18.84
N HIS A 153 -11.81 -3.98 17.64
CA HIS A 153 -13.17 -4.04 17.14
C HIS A 153 -13.38 -5.20 16.17
N THR A 154 -14.40 -6.01 16.42
CA THR A 154 -14.92 -6.94 15.42
C THR A 154 -15.90 -6.21 14.51
N ILE A 155 -15.84 -6.50 13.21
CA ILE A 155 -16.66 -5.83 12.20
C ILE A 155 -17.57 -6.83 11.48
N GLY A 156 -18.77 -6.35 11.18
CA GLY A 156 -19.79 -7.11 10.45
C GLY A 156 -19.59 -7.02 8.94
N GLU A 157 -20.57 -6.42 8.28
CA GLU A 157 -20.52 -6.18 6.83
C GLU A 157 -19.46 -5.14 6.49
N ILE A 158 -18.69 -5.37 5.43
CA ILE A 158 -17.72 -4.43 4.91
C ILE A 158 -18.04 -4.04 3.48
N GLN A 159 -17.70 -2.82 3.13
CA GLN A 159 -17.81 -2.29 1.78
C GLN A 159 -16.41 -2.18 1.17
N HIS A 160 -16.17 -2.82 0.04
CA HIS A 160 -15.02 -2.51 -0.81
C HIS A 160 -15.22 -1.14 -1.45
N VAL A 161 -14.21 -0.28 -1.37
CA VAL A 161 -14.27 1.08 -1.90
C VAL A 161 -13.52 1.18 -3.22
N PHE A 162 -12.24 0.88 -3.25
CA PHE A 162 -11.41 0.82 -4.46
C PHE A 162 -10.06 0.13 -4.19
N ASP A 163 -9.32 -0.14 -5.27
CA ASP A 163 -7.93 -0.62 -5.22
C ASP A 163 -6.99 0.44 -5.79
N VAL A 164 -5.84 0.68 -5.14
CA VAL A 164 -4.93 1.78 -5.48
C VAL A 164 -3.47 1.33 -5.47
N TYR A 165 -2.70 1.82 -6.43
CA TYR A 165 -1.25 1.78 -6.37
C TYR A 165 -0.73 3.01 -5.64
N MET A 166 -0.05 2.83 -4.52
CA MET A 166 0.34 3.94 -3.63
C MET A 166 1.55 4.73 -4.14
N SER A 167 2.58 4.05 -4.65
CA SER A 167 3.82 4.67 -5.14
C SER A 167 4.29 4.02 -6.43
N PRO A 168 3.51 4.14 -7.55
CA PRO A 168 3.72 3.33 -8.77
C PRO A 168 5.03 3.62 -9.51
N GLY A 169 5.78 4.62 -9.11
CA GLY A 169 7.10 4.93 -9.68
C GLY A 169 8.22 4.00 -9.22
N SER A 170 8.05 3.33 -8.06
CA SER A 170 9.12 2.51 -7.46
C SER A 170 8.60 1.33 -6.63
N VAL A 171 7.38 1.39 -6.11
CA VAL A 171 6.81 0.36 -5.23
C VAL A 171 5.79 -0.47 -5.99
N THR A 172 5.84 -1.80 -5.83
CA THR A 172 4.92 -2.72 -6.51
C THR A 172 3.57 -2.84 -5.81
N GLU A 173 3.42 -2.29 -4.62
CA GLU A 173 2.27 -2.40 -3.75
C GLU A 173 0.97 -1.90 -4.39
N ARG A 174 -0.07 -2.73 -4.28
CA ARG A 174 -1.46 -2.36 -4.47
C ARG A 174 -2.19 -2.54 -3.15
N VAL A 175 -2.95 -1.55 -2.73
CA VAL A 175 -3.73 -1.57 -1.49
C VAL A 175 -5.22 -1.62 -1.83
N SER A 176 -5.95 -2.52 -1.19
CA SER A 176 -7.41 -2.63 -1.26
C SER A 176 -8.02 -1.82 -0.10
N PHE A 177 -8.95 -0.96 -0.44
CA PHE A 177 -9.57 -0.01 0.48
C PHE A 177 -11.00 -0.44 0.83
N TYR A 178 -11.29 -0.47 2.12
CA TYR A 178 -12.57 -0.88 2.66
C TYR A 178 -13.16 0.16 3.62
N ALA A 179 -14.43 0.02 3.92
CA ALA A 179 -15.12 0.76 4.96
C ALA A 179 -16.09 -0.17 5.71
N ALA A 180 -16.22 0.04 7.01
CA ALA A 180 -17.18 -0.68 7.84
C ALA A 180 -17.72 0.19 8.98
N SER A 181 -18.92 -0.12 9.44
CA SER A 181 -19.44 0.51 10.66
C SER A 181 -18.81 -0.11 11.90
N TYR A 182 -18.56 0.71 12.91
CA TYR A 182 -18.18 0.29 14.25
C TYR A 182 -19.10 0.93 15.29
N GLY A 183 -19.05 0.42 16.50
CA GLY A 183 -19.79 0.99 17.64
C GLY A 183 -19.33 0.38 18.97
N PRO A 184 -19.88 0.83 20.10
CA PRO A 184 -19.48 0.32 21.42
C PRO A 184 -19.64 -1.20 21.57
N SER A 185 -20.64 -1.78 20.92
CA SER A 185 -20.92 -3.22 20.97
C SER A 185 -19.96 -4.09 20.15
N THR A 186 -19.18 -3.50 19.27
CA THR A 186 -18.22 -4.24 18.41
C THR A 186 -16.83 -4.35 19.04
N ARG A 187 -16.56 -3.62 20.14
CA ARG A 187 -15.29 -3.70 20.85
C ARG A 187 -15.19 -4.98 21.65
N THR A 188 -14.17 -5.78 21.41
CA THR A 188 -13.93 -7.09 22.03
C THR A 188 -12.69 -7.12 22.93
N HIS A 189 -11.72 -6.23 22.68
CA HIS A 189 -10.51 -6.09 23.50
C HIS A 189 -9.90 -4.67 23.34
N GLU A 190 -8.73 -4.45 23.95
CA GLU A 190 -8.11 -3.11 23.97
C GLU A 190 -7.55 -2.67 22.61
N GLY A 191 -7.14 -3.59 21.75
CA GLY A 191 -6.38 -3.30 20.53
C GLY A 191 -4.93 -2.95 20.86
N GLY A 192 -4.28 -2.20 19.96
CA GLY A 192 -2.92 -1.70 20.18
C GLY A 192 -1.87 -2.35 19.29
N GLY A 193 -2.26 -3.32 18.45
CA GLY A 193 -1.37 -4.09 17.59
C GLY A 193 -0.72 -5.28 18.31
N LEU A 194 0.29 -5.84 17.69
CA LEU A 194 1.00 -7.02 18.18
C LEU A 194 2.42 -6.66 18.66
N ASP A 195 2.70 -6.89 19.94
CA ASP A 195 4.03 -6.68 20.54
C ASP A 195 5.13 -7.46 19.79
N GLU A 196 4.79 -8.65 19.27
CA GLU A 196 5.71 -9.51 18.54
C GLU A 196 6.15 -8.89 17.18
N GLU A 197 5.34 -8.00 16.65
CA GLU A 197 5.62 -7.22 15.43
C GLU A 197 6.28 -5.87 15.73
N GLY A 198 6.44 -5.54 17.00
CA GLY A 198 7.00 -4.28 17.47
C GLY A 198 6.04 -3.11 17.29
N GLU A 199 4.75 -3.37 17.31
CA GLU A 199 3.71 -2.37 17.18
C GLU A 199 3.40 -1.73 18.54
N ASP A 200 3.19 -0.40 18.51
CA ASP A 200 2.73 0.42 19.62
C ASP A 200 1.72 1.40 19.04
N ILE A 201 0.46 0.95 19.00
CA ILE A 201 -0.61 1.62 18.26
C ILE A 201 -1.57 2.28 19.25
N GLU A 202 -1.71 3.60 19.13
CA GLU A 202 -2.73 4.36 19.82
C GLU A 202 -4.03 4.37 19.01
N ILE A 203 -5.16 4.06 19.66
CA ILE A 203 -6.47 4.14 19.02
C ILE A 203 -7.02 5.56 19.19
N VAL A 204 -7.43 6.18 18.10
CA VAL A 204 -7.89 7.57 18.05
C VAL A 204 -9.30 7.65 17.47
N GLU A 205 -10.29 7.86 18.35
CA GLU A 205 -11.65 8.16 17.91
C GLU A 205 -11.83 9.67 17.73
N LEU A 206 -12.26 10.11 16.55
CA LEU A 206 -12.41 11.53 16.20
C LEU A 206 -13.80 11.81 15.65
N PRO A 207 -14.38 12.99 15.96
CA PRO A 207 -15.48 13.53 15.16
C PRO A 207 -15.03 13.62 13.69
N PHE A 208 -15.84 13.13 12.76
CA PHE A 208 -15.50 13.10 11.33
C PHE A 208 -15.08 14.48 10.78
N ARG A 209 -15.78 15.54 11.24
CA ARG A 209 -15.41 16.91 10.86
C ARG A 209 -13.99 17.27 11.30
N ARG A 210 -13.58 16.87 12.52
CA ARG A 210 -12.23 17.10 13.02
C ARG A 210 -11.20 16.38 12.17
N ALA A 211 -11.46 15.13 11.76
CA ALA A 211 -10.57 14.39 10.87
C ALA A 211 -10.35 15.12 9.53
N LEU A 212 -11.40 15.70 8.94
CA LEU A 212 -11.28 16.53 7.73
C LEU A 212 -10.49 17.84 7.95
N GLU A 213 -10.61 18.44 9.15
CA GLU A 213 -9.80 19.62 9.52
C GLU A 213 -8.32 19.23 9.66
N MET A 214 -8.03 18.07 10.24
CA MET A 214 -6.67 17.54 10.39
C MET A 214 -5.96 17.25 9.05
N ILE A 215 -6.70 16.90 7.99
CA ILE A 215 -6.14 16.85 6.64
C ILE A 215 -5.64 18.23 6.20
N ARG A 216 -6.43 19.28 6.42
CA ARG A 216 -6.08 20.64 5.99
C ARG A 216 -4.92 21.24 6.79
N SER A 217 -4.80 20.88 8.06
CA SER A 217 -3.70 21.32 8.92
C SER A 217 -2.41 20.52 8.72
N GLY A 218 -2.47 19.36 8.05
CA GLY A 218 -1.35 18.45 7.88
C GLY A 218 -1.12 17.49 9.06
N GLU A 219 -2.00 17.48 10.06
CA GLU A 219 -1.96 16.52 11.17
C GLU A 219 -2.29 15.09 10.69
N ILE A 220 -3.15 14.94 9.67
CA ILE A 220 -3.36 13.71 8.92
C ILE A 220 -2.66 13.87 7.57
N ALA A 221 -1.58 13.14 7.37
CA ALA A 221 -0.72 13.20 6.18
C ALA A 221 -0.59 11.83 5.46
N ASP A 222 -1.20 10.78 5.99
CA ASP A 222 -1.25 9.48 5.32
C ASP A 222 -2.24 9.48 4.15
N ALA A 223 -1.76 9.10 2.98
CA ALA A 223 -2.56 9.15 1.75
C ALA A 223 -3.79 8.21 1.80
N LYS A 224 -3.66 7.01 2.39
CA LYS A 224 -4.75 6.03 2.52
C LYS A 224 -5.90 6.63 3.32
N THR A 225 -5.57 7.19 4.46
CA THR A 225 -6.50 7.84 5.37
C THR A 225 -7.19 9.04 4.73
N ILE A 226 -6.42 9.90 4.05
CA ILE A 226 -6.97 11.06 3.33
C ILE A 226 -7.99 10.62 2.28
N MET A 227 -7.65 9.60 1.49
CA MET A 227 -8.52 9.09 0.42
C MET A 227 -9.84 8.54 0.98
N LEU A 228 -9.78 7.74 2.05
CA LEU A 228 -10.97 7.15 2.68
C LEU A 228 -11.83 8.21 3.37
N LEU A 229 -11.24 9.19 4.05
CA LEU A 229 -11.99 10.29 4.66
C LEU A 229 -12.67 11.18 3.60
N GLN A 230 -12.00 11.45 2.49
CA GLN A 230 -12.59 12.20 1.38
C GLN A 230 -13.70 11.40 0.68
N TRP A 231 -13.51 10.10 0.44
CA TRP A 231 -14.57 9.23 -0.07
C TRP A 231 -15.79 9.23 0.87
N ALA A 232 -15.56 9.10 2.17
CA ALA A 232 -16.65 9.11 3.17
C ALA A 232 -17.47 10.42 3.16
N ALA A 233 -16.81 11.55 2.84
CA ALA A 233 -17.46 12.85 2.69
C ALA A 233 -18.23 12.99 1.38
N LEU A 234 -17.73 12.43 0.29
CA LEU A 234 -18.25 12.66 -1.08
C LEU A 234 -19.32 11.65 -1.48
N GLU A 235 -19.08 10.37 -1.20
CA GLU A 235 -19.87 9.24 -1.70
C GLU A 235 -20.28 8.27 -0.59
N GLY A 236 -19.61 8.31 0.56
CA GLY A 236 -19.77 7.39 1.67
C GLY A 236 -20.76 7.84 2.74
N PRO A 237 -20.62 7.31 3.96
CA PRO A 237 -21.62 7.43 5.03
C PRO A 237 -21.86 8.87 5.52
N PHE A 238 -20.98 9.81 5.21
CA PHE A 238 -21.10 11.20 5.63
C PHE A 238 -21.41 12.17 4.49
N SER A 239 -21.71 11.65 3.29
CA SER A 239 -22.12 12.47 2.14
C SER A 239 -23.46 13.16 2.40
N ALA A 240 -23.70 14.30 1.73
CA ALA A 240 -24.90 15.10 1.90
C ALA A 240 -26.21 14.37 1.49
N GLY A 241 -26.11 13.25 0.74
CA GLY A 241 -27.22 12.38 0.33
C GLY A 241 -27.31 11.04 1.09
N GLY A 242 -26.37 10.76 2.00
CA GLY A 242 -26.21 9.46 2.66
C GLY A 242 -27.08 9.22 3.91
N GLY A 243 -28.12 9.99 4.11
CA GLY A 243 -29.04 9.89 5.24
C GLY A 243 -30.37 9.23 4.89
N GLY A 244 -30.36 8.05 4.24
CA GLY A 244 -31.62 7.38 3.93
C GLY A 244 -31.48 6.14 3.06
N ALA A 245 -31.18 5.02 3.66
CA ALA A 245 -31.57 3.72 3.18
C ALA A 245 -31.77 2.77 4.38
#